data_c07415fe2656c8ac7be10065b87bcb42
#
_entry.id   c07415fe2656c8ac7be10065b87bcb42
#
_cell.length_a   1.000
_cell.length_b   1.000
_cell.length_c   1.000
_cell.angle_alpha   90.00
_cell.angle_beta   90.00
_cell.angle_gamma   90.00
#
_symmetry.space_group_name_H-M   'P 1'
#
loop_
_entity.id
_entity.type
_entity.pdbx_description
1 polymer ?
#
loop_
_entity_poly.entity_id
_entity_poly.type
_entity_poly.pdbx_seq_one_letter_code
_entity_poly.pdbx_strand_id
1 'polypeptide(L)'
;MKTVKIAAWVIASVIMSSLFTSCKKDDSTPALPSIGGYNTSNDVAASNLLAHWTFDGTNNEAISNTAPTSVSNASFTTGHVAGSGQALQLNSGYLVYPTINALSSANAIPSVTVSAWVNLANNGKTVSSVFALTQALAAQGDWNQGPINMYIETNAHPASSDTLQLHGAAHIYSGGNYTLGVDNVNAYGTAGVDFQIVKGINKWVHYVMVYDGSKSTFDVYANNQLVSNSKFQKRTQADGVTAAGNIVISTPTQVVIGGMPNAATGYTKSAIQSWQGLYTGGIDEIRVYNKALATADIGYLYQLESAGR
;
A
#
# COMPACT_ATOMS: atom_id res chain seq x y z
N MET A 1 -15.30 -99.79 38.29
CA MET A 1 -16.16 -98.87 37.60
C MET A 1 -15.53 -97.48 37.73
N LYS A 2 -15.45 -96.78 36.67
CA LYS A 2 -14.49 -95.65 36.41
C LYS A 2 -14.77 -94.39 37.24
N THR A 3 -13.83 -93.92 38.02
CA THR A 3 -13.79 -92.63 38.71
C THR A 3 -13.30 -91.54 37.73
N VAL A 4 -14.11 -90.51 37.55
CA VAL A 4 -13.69 -89.31 36.75
C VAL A 4 -13.21 -88.25 37.74
N LYS A 5 -11.94 -87.84 37.62
CA LYS A 5 -11.35 -86.72 38.37
C LYS A 5 -11.63 -85.41 37.68
N ILE A 6 -12.34 -84.48 38.31
CA ILE A 6 -12.56 -83.10 37.88
C ILE A 6 -11.41 -82.25 38.34
N ALA A 7 -10.62 -81.74 37.41
CA ALA A 7 -9.57 -80.75 37.69
C ALA A 7 -10.16 -79.34 37.66
N ALA A 8 -10.03 -78.62 38.80
CA ALA A 8 -10.43 -77.22 38.90
C ALA A 8 -9.40 -76.29 38.24
N TRP A 9 -9.74 -75.58 37.26
CA TRP A 9 -8.90 -74.50 36.72
C TRP A 9 -9.25 -73.17 37.41
N VAL A 10 -8.27 -72.60 38.12
CA VAL A 10 -8.33 -71.27 38.71
C VAL A 10 -7.95 -70.29 37.58
N ILE A 11 -8.93 -69.56 37.11
CA ILE A 11 -8.66 -68.46 36.17
C ILE A 11 -8.30 -67.23 36.98
N ALA A 12 -7.01 -66.86 36.94
CA ALA A 12 -6.54 -65.60 37.46
C ALA A 12 -6.85 -64.50 36.45
N SER A 13 -7.85 -63.66 36.73
CA SER A 13 -8.20 -62.50 35.94
C SER A 13 -7.18 -61.36 36.20
N VAL A 14 -6.20 -61.21 35.30
CA VAL A 14 -5.33 -60.05 35.27
C VAL A 14 -6.15 -58.87 34.71
N ILE A 15 -6.51 -57.91 35.56
CA ILE A 15 -7.10 -56.66 35.16
C ILE A 15 -5.97 -55.80 34.58
N MET A 16 -5.87 -55.75 33.26
CA MET A 16 -4.99 -54.83 32.54
C MET A 16 -5.68 -53.46 32.48
N SER A 17 -5.34 -52.57 33.43
CA SER A 17 -5.73 -51.17 33.39
C SER A 17 -4.92 -50.50 32.26
N SER A 18 -5.52 -50.39 31.10
CA SER A 18 -5.03 -49.56 29.98
C SER A 18 -5.09 -48.08 30.39
N LEU A 19 -3.94 -47.54 30.74
CA LEU A 19 -3.71 -46.12 30.84
C LEU A 19 -3.86 -45.52 29.42
N PHE A 20 -5.06 -45.03 29.09
CA PHE A 20 -5.21 -44.14 27.97
C PHE A 20 -4.50 -42.82 28.34
N THR A 21 -3.22 -42.72 28.00
CA THR A 21 -2.59 -41.42 27.84
C THR A 21 -3.28 -40.72 26.67
N SER A 22 -4.22 -39.84 26.99
CA SER A 22 -4.75 -38.87 26.04
C SER A 22 -3.58 -37.97 25.65
N CYS A 23 -2.91 -38.29 24.54
CA CYS A 23 -2.12 -37.28 23.85
C CYS A 23 -3.10 -36.19 23.47
N LYS A 24 -3.08 -35.07 24.20
CA LYS A 24 -3.58 -33.80 23.66
C LYS A 24 -2.80 -33.59 22.39
N LYS A 25 -3.47 -33.72 21.24
CA LYS A 25 -2.98 -33.23 19.97
C LYS A 25 -2.90 -31.72 20.17
N ASP A 26 -1.70 -31.20 20.40
CA ASP A 26 -1.46 -29.78 20.27
C ASP A 26 -1.72 -29.45 18.79
N ASP A 27 -2.91 -28.94 18.50
CA ASP A 27 -3.26 -28.38 17.18
C ASP A 27 -2.56 -27.02 16.98
N SER A 28 -1.33 -26.88 17.45
CA SER A 28 -0.48 -25.77 17.09
C SER A 28 0.02 -26.02 15.68
N THR A 29 -0.67 -25.47 14.69
CA THR A 29 -0.10 -25.35 13.35
C THR A 29 1.28 -24.71 13.50
N PRO A 30 2.37 -25.35 13.01
CA PRO A 30 3.70 -24.76 13.15
C PRO A 30 3.69 -23.33 12.60
N ALA A 31 4.21 -22.39 13.38
CA ALA A 31 4.34 -21.02 12.92
C ALA A 31 5.17 -21.01 11.63
N LEU A 32 4.69 -20.28 10.62
CA LEU A 32 5.42 -20.12 9.37
C LEU A 32 6.79 -19.46 9.65
N PRO A 33 7.86 -19.83 8.94
CA PRO A 33 9.15 -19.17 9.07
C PRO A 33 9.03 -17.66 8.83
N SER A 34 9.78 -16.87 9.59
CA SER A 34 9.83 -15.42 9.37
C SER A 34 10.49 -15.08 8.02
N ILE A 35 10.08 -13.99 7.41
CA ILE A 35 10.65 -13.43 6.18
C ILE A 35 11.42 -12.18 6.57
N GLY A 36 12.74 -12.18 6.42
CA GLY A 36 13.58 -11.06 6.85
C GLY A 36 13.54 -10.76 8.35
N GLY A 37 13.13 -11.71 9.17
CA GLY A 37 12.92 -11.53 10.62
C GLY A 37 11.51 -11.06 10.99
N TYR A 38 10.63 -10.81 10.04
CA TYR A 38 9.24 -10.40 10.24
C TYR A 38 8.29 -11.59 10.14
N ASN A 39 7.24 -11.60 10.94
CA ASN A 39 6.19 -12.63 10.89
C ASN A 39 5.00 -12.20 10.03
N THR A 40 4.69 -10.91 10.03
CA THR A 40 3.59 -10.29 9.26
C THR A 40 4.07 -9.03 8.56
N SER A 41 3.33 -8.58 7.54
CA SER A 41 3.58 -7.31 6.84
C SER A 41 3.50 -6.11 7.80
N ASN A 42 2.70 -6.19 8.86
CA ASN A 42 2.58 -5.14 9.89
C ASN A 42 3.84 -4.99 10.76
N ASP A 43 4.72 -5.99 10.79
CA ASP A 43 5.99 -5.91 11.53
C ASP A 43 7.04 -5.06 10.80
N VAL A 44 6.90 -4.92 9.45
CA VAL A 44 7.88 -4.19 8.64
C VAL A 44 7.85 -2.71 9.00
N ALA A 45 8.94 -2.23 9.58
CA ALA A 45 9.10 -0.85 10.05
C ALA A 45 7.89 -0.34 10.86
N ALA A 46 7.31 -1.18 11.72
CA ALA A 46 6.07 -0.93 12.45
C ALA A 46 6.05 0.42 13.20
N SER A 47 7.18 0.85 13.79
CA SER A 47 7.29 2.14 14.48
C SER A 47 7.20 3.36 13.57
N ASN A 48 7.30 3.18 12.25
CA ASN A 48 7.23 4.22 11.24
C ASN A 48 5.93 4.17 10.43
N LEU A 49 5.07 3.16 10.62
CA LEU A 49 3.79 3.04 9.95
C LEU A 49 2.80 4.03 10.57
N LEU A 50 2.38 5.04 9.80
CA LEU A 50 1.48 6.12 10.24
C LEU A 50 0.03 5.86 9.92
N ALA A 51 -0.25 5.18 8.80
CA ALA A 51 -1.60 4.89 8.35
C ALA A 51 -1.63 3.61 7.50
N HIS A 52 -2.73 2.85 7.60
CA HIS A 52 -2.93 1.60 6.91
C HIS A 52 -4.39 1.38 6.54
N TRP A 53 -4.68 1.09 5.28
CA TRP A 53 -5.99 0.70 4.78
C TRP A 53 -5.91 -0.73 4.24
N THR A 54 -6.53 -1.67 4.95
CA THR A 54 -6.60 -3.09 4.55
C THR A 54 -7.76 -3.37 3.61
N PHE A 55 -8.81 -2.55 3.64
CA PHE A 55 -10.07 -2.75 2.91
C PHE A 55 -10.78 -4.09 3.17
N ASP A 56 -10.47 -4.76 4.26
CA ASP A 56 -11.10 -5.99 4.72
C ASP A 56 -12.51 -5.74 5.27
N GLY A 57 -13.48 -5.51 4.38
CA GLY A 57 -14.87 -5.25 4.72
C GLY A 57 -15.14 -3.88 5.33
N THR A 58 -14.15 -2.99 5.37
CA THR A 58 -14.29 -1.62 5.86
C THR A 58 -13.44 -0.64 5.05
N ASN A 59 -13.94 0.60 4.92
CA ASN A 59 -13.17 1.70 4.36
C ASN A 59 -12.39 2.49 5.44
N ASN A 60 -12.44 2.09 6.70
CA ASN A 60 -11.76 2.83 7.77
C ASN A 60 -10.24 2.67 7.64
N GLU A 61 -9.51 3.74 7.93
CA GLU A 61 -8.08 3.65 8.20
C GLU A 61 -7.87 2.83 9.49
N ALA A 62 -7.04 1.79 9.41
CA ALA A 62 -7.02 0.72 10.41
C ALA A 62 -6.35 1.12 11.74
N ILE A 63 -5.37 2.04 11.72
CA ILE A 63 -4.60 2.44 12.92
C ILE A 63 -5.42 3.42 13.77
N SER A 64 -5.97 4.47 13.15
CA SER A 64 -6.78 5.49 13.83
C SER A 64 -8.27 5.17 13.86
N ASN A 65 -8.70 4.14 13.14
CA ASN A 65 -10.10 3.79 12.88
C ASN A 65 -10.90 4.96 12.26
N THR A 66 -10.23 5.79 11.46
CA THR A 66 -10.85 6.96 10.82
C THR A 66 -11.67 6.53 9.60
N ALA A 67 -12.97 6.80 9.63
CA ALA A 67 -13.86 6.55 8.50
C ALA A 67 -13.75 7.66 7.44
N PRO A 68 -14.00 7.36 6.14
CA PRO A 68 -14.10 8.39 5.11
C PRO A 68 -15.33 9.30 5.34
N THR A 69 -15.19 10.57 5.00
CA THR A 69 -16.30 11.54 4.99
C THR A 69 -17.12 11.49 3.71
N SER A 70 -16.54 10.97 2.63
CA SER A 70 -17.21 10.77 1.36
C SER A 70 -16.78 9.45 0.72
N VAL A 71 -17.73 8.71 0.19
CA VAL A 71 -17.55 7.44 -0.53
C VAL A 71 -18.35 7.53 -1.82
N SER A 72 -17.70 7.31 -2.96
CA SER A 72 -18.35 7.34 -4.27
C SER A 72 -17.96 6.11 -5.09
N ASN A 73 -18.97 5.38 -5.59
CA ASN A 73 -18.81 4.23 -6.48
C ASN A 73 -17.77 3.20 -5.99
N ALA A 74 -17.83 2.89 -4.71
CA ALA A 74 -16.96 1.96 -4.01
C ALA A 74 -17.72 0.72 -3.56
N SER A 75 -17.07 -0.43 -3.65
CA SER A 75 -17.52 -1.73 -3.15
C SER A 75 -16.30 -2.54 -2.71
N PHE A 76 -16.51 -3.74 -2.19
CA PHE A 76 -15.42 -4.67 -1.88
C PHE A 76 -15.39 -5.81 -2.88
N THR A 77 -14.20 -6.31 -3.16
CA THR A 77 -13.92 -7.47 -4.00
C THR A 77 -12.91 -8.39 -3.31
N THR A 78 -12.56 -9.50 -3.91
CA THR A 78 -11.48 -10.38 -3.42
C THR A 78 -10.16 -9.60 -3.37
N GLY A 79 -9.42 -9.73 -2.27
CA GLY A 79 -8.13 -9.10 -2.05
C GLY A 79 -7.06 -9.55 -3.05
N HIS A 80 -5.88 -8.92 -2.98
CA HIS A 80 -4.75 -9.20 -3.88
C HIS A 80 -4.22 -10.64 -3.73
N VAL A 81 -4.45 -11.29 -2.58
CA VAL A 81 -4.23 -12.71 -2.37
C VAL A 81 -5.57 -13.41 -2.19
N ALA A 82 -5.87 -14.35 -3.06
CA ALA A 82 -7.12 -15.12 -3.00
C ALA A 82 -7.24 -15.86 -1.66
N GLY A 83 -8.34 -15.63 -0.95
CA GLY A 83 -8.60 -16.24 0.36
C GLY A 83 -7.97 -15.49 1.54
N SER A 84 -7.31 -14.36 1.30
CA SER A 84 -6.76 -13.48 2.32
C SER A 84 -7.40 -12.09 2.19
N GLY A 85 -8.49 -11.85 2.92
CA GLY A 85 -9.14 -10.55 2.98
C GLY A 85 -9.91 -10.11 1.73
N GLN A 86 -10.26 -8.84 1.72
CA GLN A 86 -10.95 -8.14 0.64
C GLN A 86 -10.13 -6.92 0.20
N ALA A 87 -10.45 -6.37 -0.96
CA ALA A 87 -9.89 -5.15 -1.51
C ALA A 87 -10.99 -4.13 -1.82
N LEU A 88 -10.64 -2.87 -1.85
CA LEU A 88 -11.49 -1.80 -2.38
C LEU A 88 -11.62 -1.97 -3.89
N GLN A 89 -12.87 -2.02 -4.39
CA GLN A 89 -13.20 -1.96 -5.80
C GLN A 89 -13.84 -0.61 -6.10
N LEU A 90 -13.23 0.18 -6.98
CA LEU A 90 -13.75 1.43 -7.48
C LEU A 90 -14.23 1.30 -8.92
N ASN A 91 -15.30 2.00 -9.26
CA ASN A 91 -15.82 2.12 -10.64
C ASN A 91 -16.04 3.61 -10.98
N SER A 92 -15.00 4.29 -11.45
CA SER A 92 -14.93 5.74 -11.50
C SER A 92 -15.29 6.33 -10.14
N GLY A 93 -14.60 5.85 -9.10
CA GLY A 93 -14.93 6.10 -7.70
C GLY A 93 -13.78 6.68 -6.89
N TYR A 94 -14.10 7.09 -5.67
CA TYR A 94 -13.14 7.64 -4.72
C TYR A 94 -13.62 7.56 -3.27
N LEU A 95 -12.66 7.72 -2.34
CA LEU A 95 -12.88 7.94 -0.92
C LEU A 95 -12.19 9.24 -0.49
N VAL A 96 -12.84 10.05 0.36
CA VAL A 96 -12.23 11.23 1.00
C VAL A 96 -12.27 11.05 2.50
N TYR A 97 -11.16 11.30 3.17
CA TYR A 97 -11.03 11.18 4.62
C TYR A 97 -10.87 12.56 5.26
N PRO A 98 -11.33 12.71 6.51
CA PRO A 98 -10.99 13.88 7.32
C PRO A 98 -9.50 13.84 7.68
N THR A 99 -9.06 14.81 8.47
CA THR A 99 -7.69 14.82 9.00
C THR A 99 -7.41 13.54 9.79
N ILE A 100 -6.34 12.84 9.42
CA ILE A 100 -5.71 11.76 10.19
C ILE A 100 -4.52 12.38 10.92
N ASN A 101 -4.58 12.43 12.25
CA ASN A 101 -3.63 13.17 13.07
C ASN A 101 -2.17 12.79 12.83
N ALA A 102 -1.89 11.50 12.63
CA ALA A 102 -0.55 10.98 12.36
C ALA A 102 0.04 11.54 11.05
N LEU A 103 -0.79 11.94 10.09
CA LEU A 103 -0.40 12.50 8.79
C LEU A 103 -0.50 14.03 8.75
N SER A 104 -0.78 14.71 9.86
CA SER A 104 -1.15 16.13 9.86
C SER A 104 -0.31 16.99 10.82
N SER A 105 0.99 16.80 10.83
CA SER A 105 1.93 17.75 11.43
C SER A 105 3.00 18.15 10.44
N ALA A 106 3.58 19.35 10.56
CA ALA A 106 4.49 19.90 9.57
C ALA A 106 5.66 18.97 9.19
N ASN A 107 6.15 18.18 10.14
CA ASN A 107 7.23 17.21 9.95
C ASN A 107 6.75 15.75 10.10
N ALA A 108 5.48 15.44 9.84
CA ALA A 108 4.95 14.08 9.95
C ALA A 108 5.69 13.09 9.04
N ILE A 109 6.09 13.55 7.85
CA ILE A 109 6.68 12.71 6.79
C ILE A 109 7.95 13.34 6.19
N PRO A 110 9.02 13.59 6.96
CA PRO A 110 10.26 14.19 6.43
C PRO A 110 10.89 13.34 5.30
N SER A 111 10.75 12.04 5.39
CA SER A 111 10.87 11.06 4.33
C SER A 111 9.59 10.26 4.30
N VAL A 112 9.23 9.65 3.19
CA VAL A 112 7.98 8.93 3.04
C VAL A 112 8.12 7.68 2.18
N THR A 113 7.44 6.62 2.57
CA THR A 113 7.12 5.49 1.71
C THR A 113 5.60 5.34 1.67
N VAL A 114 5.02 5.27 0.48
CA VAL A 114 3.63 4.84 0.27
C VAL A 114 3.66 3.56 -0.53
N SER A 115 2.99 2.55 -0.03
CA SER A 115 2.84 1.23 -0.65
C SER A 115 1.36 0.96 -0.89
N ALA A 116 1.02 0.32 -2.00
CA ALA A 116 -0.32 -0.16 -2.32
C ALA A 116 -0.26 -1.33 -3.30
N TRP A 117 -1.23 -2.24 -3.22
CA TRP A 117 -1.55 -3.16 -4.30
C TRP A 117 -2.59 -2.52 -5.21
N VAL A 118 -2.37 -2.58 -6.50
CA VAL A 118 -3.25 -1.98 -7.51
C VAL A 118 -3.59 -2.97 -8.61
N ASN A 119 -4.84 -2.96 -9.06
CA ASN A 119 -5.32 -3.78 -10.17
C ASN A 119 -6.22 -2.91 -11.05
N LEU A 120 -5.72 -2.50 -12.20
CA LEU A 120 -6.44 -1.63 -13.13
C LEU A 120 -5.99 -1.84 -14.57
N ALA A 121 -6.68 -1.17 -15.49
CA ALA A 121 -6.34 -1.11 -16.91
C ALA A 121 -6.02 0.33 -17.35
N ASN A 122 -5.23 0.46 -18.42
CA ASN A 122 -5.11 1.75 -19.12
C ASN A 122 -6.46 2.14 -19.73
N ASN A 123 -6.80 3.41 -19.68
CA ASN A 123 -8.01 3.95 -20.29
C ASN A 123 -7.69 4.81 -21.53
N GLY A 124 -6.41 5.13 -21.76
CA GLY A 124 -5.94 5.94 -22.89
C GLY A 124 -6.42 7.39 -22.90
N LYS A 125 -6.95 7.88 -21.79
CA LYS A 125 -7.60 9.21 -21.72
C LYS A 125 -7.20 10.03 -20.50
N THR A 126 -7.25 9.43 -19.31
CA THR A 126 -7.06 10.13 -18.03
C THR A 126 -6.11 9.38 -17.12
N VAL A 127 -5.51 10.10 -16.20
CA VAL A 127 -4.69 9.58 -15.12
C VAL A 127 -5.58 8.95 -14.04
N SER A 128 -5.11 7.89 -13.40
CA SER A 128 -5.78 7.25 -12.25
C SER A 128 -5.00 7.49 -10.97
N SER A 129 -5.54 8.29 -10.04
CA SER A 129 -4.93 8.51 -8.73
C SER A 129 -5.17 7.31 -7.82
N VAL A 130 -4.14 6.83 -7.16
CA VAL A 130 -4.21 5.74 -6.16
C VAL A 130 -4.42 6.34 -4.77
N PHE A 131 -3.49 7.23 -4.35
CA PHE A 131 -3.48 7.85 -3.05
C PHE A 131 -2.97 9.28 -3.15
N ALA A 132 -3.63 10.22 -2.47
CA ALA A 132 -3.16 11.58 -2.31
C ALA A 132 -3.28 12.00 -0.83
N LEU A 133 -2.17 12.50 -0.26
CA LEU A 133 -2.20 13.31 0.95
C LEU A 133 -2.28 14.76 0.50
N THR A 134 -3.31 15.47 0.92
CA THR A 134 -3.71 16.76 0.38
C THR A 134 -3.68 17.83 1.46
N GLN A 135 -3.74 19.10 1.08
CA GLN A 135 -4.19 20.15 2.00
C GLN A 135 -5.68 19.97 2.34
N ALA A 136 -6.19 20.72 3.30
CA ALA A 136 -7.62 20.76 3.59
C ALA A 136 -8.44 21.16 2.34
N LEU A 137 -9.66 20.63 2.23
CA LEU A 137 -10.60 20.85 1.12
C LEU A 137 -10.71 22.32 0.68
N ALA A 138 -10.75 23.24 1.65
CA ALA A 138 -10.87 24.68 1.38
C ALA A 138 -9.53 25.38 1.09
N ALA A 139 -8.39 24.71 1.30
CA ALA A 139 -7.06 25.30 1.10
C ALA A 139 -6.42 24.90 -0.23
N GLN A 140 -6.63 23.65 -0.68
CA GLN A 140 -6.04 23.12 -1.91
C GLN A 140 -6.49 23.89 -3.14
N GLY A 141 -5.59 24.62 -3.76
CA GLY A 141 -5.86 25.45 -4.94
C GLY A 141 -5.58 24.75 -6.27
N ASP A 142 -4.77 23.70 -6.27
CA ASP A 142 -4.46 22.86 -7.44
C ASP A 142 -4.18 21.43 -6.99
N TRP A 143 -4.37 20.45 -7.87
CA TRP A 143 -4.19 19.02 -7.59
C TRP A 143 -2.81 18.69 -7.02
N ASN A 144 -1.77 19.39 -7.43
CA ASN A 144 -0.37 19.16 -7.06
C ASN A 144 0.09 19.97 -5.84
N GLN A 145 -0.79 20.60 -5.10
CA GLN A 145 -0.45 21.36 -3.89
C GLN A 145 -0.52 20.51 -2.62
N GLY A 146 -0.97 19.27 -2.70
CA GLY A 146 -0.90 18.32 -1.58
C GLY A 146 0.49 17.70 -1.41
N PRO A 147 0.86 17.29 -0.19
CA PRO A 147 2.19 16.76 0.09
C PRO A 147 2.56 15.53 -0.72
N ILE A 148 1.62 14.64 -1.01
CA ILE A 148 1.86 13.36 -1.69
C ILE A 148 0.80 13.13 -2.77
N ASN A 149 1.27 12.68 -3.95
CA ASN A 149 0.42 12.16 -5.01
C ASN A 149 1.05 10.86 -5.54
N MET A 150 0.32 9.76 -5.39
CA MET A 150 0.65 8.45 -5.93
C MET A 150 -0.38 8.10 -7.00
N TYR A 151 0.02 8.05 -8.27
CA TYR A 151 -0.90 7.85 -9.37
C TYR A 151 -0.30 7.01 -10.50
N ILE A 152 -1.14 6.60 -11.43
CA ILE A 152 -0.77 5.82 -12.61
C ILE A 152 -1.23 6.60 -13.84
N GLU A 153 -0.31 6.84 -14.76
CA GLU A 153 -0.60 7.55 -16.02
C GLU A 153 -1.29 6.59 -17.00
N THR A 154 -2.53 6.22 -16.69
CA THR A 154 -3.35 5.31 -17.51
C THR A 154 -3.73 5.89 -18.87
N ASN A 155 -3.43 7.17 -19.11
CA ASN A 155 -3.53 7.87 -20.40
C ASN A 155 -2.25 7.79 -21.23
N ALA A 156 -1.09 7.43 -20.66
CA ALA A 156 0.19 7.38 -21.35
C ALA A 156 0.25 6.26 -22.41
N HIS A 157 -0.58 5.24 -22.26
CA HIS A 157 -0.67 4.11 -23.17
C HIS A 157 -2.12 3.87 -23.63
N PRO A 158 -2.35 3.32 -24.84
CA PRO A 158 -3.69 2.94 -25.29
C PRO A 158 -4.28 1.85 -24.36
N ALA A 159 -5.60 1.77 -24.27
CA ALA A 159 -6.31 0.80 -23.43
C ALA A 159 -5.95 -0.67 -23.72
N SER A 160 -5.44 -0.98 -24.90
CA SER A 160 -4.96 -2.31 -25.29
C SER A 160 -3.54 -2.63 -24.79
N SER A 161 -2.80 -1.65 -24.27
CA SER A 161 -1.42 -1.85 -23.80
C SER A 161 -1.38 -2.49 -22.43
N ASP A 162 -0.49 -3.46 -22.23
CA ASP A 162 -0.21 -4.09 -20.93
C ASP A 162 0.83 -3.31 -20.10
N THR A 163 1.27 -2.14 -20.54
CA THR A 163 2.28 -1.35 -19.85
C THR A 163 1.65 -0.39 -18.86
N LEU A 164 2.12 -0.39 -17.60
CA LEU A 164 1.75 0.57 -16.57
C LEU A 164 2.84 1.64 -16.41
N GLN A 165 2.44 2.91 -16.39
CA GLN A 165 3.31 4.03 -16.08
C GLN A 165 2.98 4.54 -14.67
N LEU A 166 3.84 4.18 -13.70
CA LEU A 166 3.71 4.48 -12.28
C LEU A 166 4.40 5.80 -11.97
N HIS A 167 3.73 6.73 -11.34
CA HIS A 167 4.26 8.06 -11.05
C HIS A 167 4.01 8.43 -9.58
N GLY A 168 5.10 8.61 -8.84
CA GLY A 168 5.07 9.15 -7.47
C GLY A 168 5.54 10.60 -7.44
N ALA A 169 4.83 11.45 -6.69
CA ALA A 169 5.21 12.85 -6.49
C ALA A 169 5.06 13.25 -5.02
N ALA A 170 5.98 14.11 -4.56
CA ALA A 170 5.90 14.75 -3.26
C ALA A 170 6.13 16.25 -3.39
N HIS A 171 5.54 17.02 -2.47
CA HIS A 171 5.62 18.47 -2.50
C HIS A 171 6.09 19.01 -1.15
N ILE A 172 7.03 19.95 -1.20
CA ILE A 172 7.69 20.53 -0.05
C ILE A 172 7.17 21.96 0.17
N TYR A 173 6.90 22.30 1.41
CA TYR A 173 6.40 23.61 1.83
C TYR A 173 7.41 24.33 2.69
N SER A 174 7.37 25.65 2.68
CA SER A 174 8.09 26.53 3.61
C SER A 174 7.20 27.69 4.00
N GLY A 175 7.05 27.95 5.30
CA GLY A 175 6.18 29.00 5.81
C GLY A 175 4.71 28.87 5.38
N GLY A 176 4.24 27.63 5.17
CA GLY A 176 2.88 27.33 4.71
C GLY A 176 2.67 27.47 3.19
N ASN A 177 3.71 27.85 2.43
CA ASN A 177 3.65 28.00 0.98
C ASN A 177 4.32 26.82 0.28
N TYR A 178 3.77 26.38 -0.84
CA TYR A 178 4.39 25.43 -1.75
C TYR A 178 5.70 26.02 -2.32
N THR A 179 6.79 25.26 -2.25
CA THR A 179 8.11 25.71 -2.71
C THR A 179 8.72 24.82 -3.78
N LEU A 180 8.48 23.49 -3.71
CA LEU A 180 9.13 22.53 -4.59
C LEU A 180 8.29 21.27 -4.79
N GLY A 181 8.17 20.83 -6.04
CA GLY A 181 7.72 19.48 -6.40
C GLY A 181 8.91 18.58 -6.70
N VAL A 182 8.85 17.36 -6.20
CA VAL A 182 9.79 16.27 -6.50
C VAL A 182 9.01 15.03 -6.91
N ASP A 183 9.48 14.33 -7.94
CA ASP A 183 8.76 13.20 -8.52
C ASP A 183 9.70 12.17 -9.13
N ASN A 184 9.21 10.97 -9.38
CA ASN A 184 9.83 10.00 -10.26
C ASN A 184 8.76 9.10 -10.90
N VAL A 185 9.11 8.56 -12.07
CA VAL A 185 8.21 7.79 -12.92
C VAL A 185 9.01 6.74 -13.70
N ASN A 186 8.41 5.61 -14.06
CA ASN A 186 9.05 4.61 -14.93
C ASN A 186 8.84 4.91 -16.42
N ALA A 187 9.29 6.08 -16.84
CA ALA A 187 9.17 6.59 -18.21
C ALA A 187 10.28 7.57 -18.55
N TYR A 188 10.20 8.20 -19.74
CA TYR A 188 11.04 9.31 -20.23
C TYR A 188 12.54 8.97 -20.32
N GLY A 189 12.85 7.93 -21.09
CA GLY A 189 14.21 7.50 -21.34
C GLY A 189 14.26 6.21 -22.17
N THR A 190 15.35 5.48 -22.06
CA THR A 190 15.53 4.18 -22.70
C THR A 190 15.10 3.07 -21.73
N ALA A 191 14.06 2.32 -22.08
CA ALA A 191 13.59 1.19 -21.31
C ALA A 191 14.68 0.13 -21.14
N GLY A 192 14.82 -0.44 -19.96
CA GLY A 192 15.88 -1.38 -19.60
C GLY A 192 17.24 -0.74 -19.31
N VAL A 193 17.38 0.58 -19.52
CA VAL A 193 18.59 1.36 -19.22
C VAL A 193 18.29 2.43 -18.18
N ASP A 194 17.40 3.37 -18.51
CA ASP A 194 17.04 4.47 -17.64
C ASP A 194 15.94 4.08 -16.64
N PHE A 195 14.98 3.25 -17.06
CA PHE A 195 13.86 2.78 -16.26
C PHE A 195 13.44 1.35 -16.67
N GLN A 196 12.59 0.70 -15.85
CA GLN A 196 12.06 -0.62 -16.19
C GLN A 196 10.59 -0.54 -16.61
N ILE A 197 10.22 -1.34 -17.62
CA ILE A 197 8.83 -1.48 -18.06
C ILE A 197 8.08 -2.33 -17.04
N VAL A 198 6.95 -1.83 -16.57
CA VAL A 198 6.01 -2.56 -15.71
C VAL A 198 4.87 -3.11 -16.56
N LYS A 199 4.62 -4.43 -16.45
CA LYS A 199 3.50 -5.13 -17.07
C LYS A 199 2.53 -5.59 -15.98
N GLY A 200 1.23 -5.40 -16.16
CA GLY A 200 0.29 -5.81 -15.12
C GLY A 200 -1.14 -5.28 -15.27
N ILE A 201 -1.58 -5.02 -16.50
CA ILE A 201 -2.99 -4.66 -16.75
C ILE A 201 -3.92 -5.78 -16.27
N ASN A 202 -4.95 -5.41 -15.47
CA ASN A 202 -5.91 -6.33 -14.88
C ASN A 202 -5.26 -7.43 -14.02
N LYS A 203 -4.08 -7.15 -13.46
CA LYS A 203 -3.38 -8.00 -12.49
C LYS A 203 -3.00 -7.14 -11.27
N TRP A 204 -2.88 -7.78 -10.14
CA TRP A 204 -2.36 -7.12 -8.96
C TRP A 204 -0.88 -6.81 -9.12
N VAL A 205 -0.51 -5.55 -8.89
CA VAL A 205 0.85 -5.03 -8.90
C VAL A 205 1.08 -4.33 -7.56
N HIS A 206 2.11 -4.74 -6.85
CA HIS A 206 2.57 -4.02 -5.66
C HIS A 206 3.34 -2.78 -6.10
N TYR A 207 2.77 -1.61 -5.89
CA TYR A 207 3.33 -0.32 -6.26
C TYR A 207 3.80 0.41 -5.00
N VAL A 208 5.08 0.82 -4.99
CA VAL A 208 5.67 1.58 -3.87
C VAL A 208 6.36 2.81 -4.40
N MET A 209 6.08 3.97 -3.80
CA MET A 209 6.87 5.18 -3.97
C MET A 209 7.67 5.47 -2.70
N VAL A 210 8.91 5.90 -2.85
CA VAL A 210 9.83 6.21 -1.75
C VAL A 210 10.49 7.55 -1.99
N TYR A 211 10.36 8.50 -1.07
CA TYR A 211 11.17 9.70 -1.03
C TYR A 211 12.03 9.71 0.23
N ASP A 212 13.34 9.76 0.05
CA ASP A 212 14.32 9.94 1.13
C ASP A 212 14.74 11.41 1.22
N GLY A 213 14.15 12.15 2.16
CA GLY A 213 14.45 13.58 2.34
C GLY A 213 15.89 13.84 2.76
N SER A 214 16.51 12.90 3.49
CA SER A 214 17.91 13.04 3.93
C SER A 214 18.91 12.93 2.78
N LYS A 215 18.57 12.15 1.74
CA LYS A 215 19.38 11.98 0.53
C LYS A 215 18.85 12.75 -0.66
N SER A 216 17.63 13.29 -0.56
CA SER A 216 16.89 13.90 -1.67
C SER A 216 16.79 12.96 -2.87
N THR A 217 16.40 11.69 -2.62
CA THR A 217 16.21 10.68 -3.68
C THR A 217 14.77 10.25 -3.74
N PHE A 218 14.28 10.05 -4.96
CA PHE A 218 12.92 9.57 -5.22
C PHE A 218 12.96 8.29 -6.03
N ASP A 219 12.39 7.21 -5.50
CA ASP A 219 12.35 5.90 -6.12
C ASP A 219 10.91 5.39 -6.27
N VAL A 220 10.67 4.61 -7.34
CA VAL A 220 9.42 3.89 -7.58
C VAL A 220 9.74 2.41 -7.78
N TYR A 221 9.01 1.55 -7.09
CA TYR A 221 9.12 0.10 -7.18
C TYR A 221 7.81 -0.51 -7.67
N ALA A 222 7.94 -1.60 -8.43
CA ALA A 222 6.83 -2.48 -8.80
C ALA A 222 7.21 -3.93 -8.51
N ASN A 223 6.38 -4.68 -7.76
CA ASN A 223 6.62 -6.08 -7.42
C ASN A 223 8.06 -6.33 -6.92
N ASN A 224 8.50 -5.52 -5.94
CA ASN A 224 9.85 -5.56 -5.35
C ASN A 224 11.02 -5.20 -6.32
N GLN A 225 10.75 -4.65 -7.47
CA GLN A 225 11.79 -4.20 -8.41
C GLN A 225 11.82 -2.69 -8.49
N LEU A 226 13.02 -2.08 -8.44
CA LEU A 226 13.21 -0.67 -8.73
C LEU A 226 12.93 -0.44 -10.21
N VAL A 227 11.94 0.41 -10.52
CA VAL A 227 11.47 0.64 -11.89
C VAL A 227 11.59 2.10 -12.33
N SER A 228 11.77 3.01 -11.38
CA SER A 228 11.84 4.47 -11.63
C SER A 228 13.00 4.86 -12.55
N ASN A 229 12.87 6.04 -13.14
CA ASN A 229 13.90 6.61 -14.00
C ASN A 229 15.10 7.07 -13.18
N SER A 230 16.27 6.50 -13.46
CA SER A 230 17.53 6.80 -12.79
C SER A 230 17.97 8.27 -12.93
N LYS A 231 17.55 8.96 -13.99
CA LYS A 231 17.84 10.39 -14.23
C LYS A 231 17.03 11.31 -13.31
N PHE A 232 15.89 10.84 -12.79
CA PHE A 232 15.03 11.60 -11.88
C PHE A 232 15.18 11.15 -10.41
N GLN A 233 16.10 10.23 -10.13
CA GLN A 233 16.30 9.71 -8.79
C GLN A 233 16.78 10.78 -7.81
N LYS A 234 17.81 11.59 -8.18
CA LYS A 234 18.28 12.71 -7.37
C LYS A 234 17.41 13.94 -7.60
N ARG A 235 16.92 14.52 -6.51
CA ARG A 235 16.04 15.70 -6.53
C ARG A 235 16.76 16.91 -5.93
N THR A 236 16.63 18.04 -6.60
CA THR A 236 17.27 19.31 -6.21
C THR A 236 16.25 20.42 -6.14
N GLN A 237 16.62 21.53 -5.51
CA GLN A 237 15.91 22.79 -5.62
C GLN A 237 15.91 23.29 -7.07
N ALA A 238 15.20 24.38 -7.34
CA ALA A 238 15.10 24.97 -8.67
C ALA A 238 16.45 25.41 -9.27
N ASP A 239 17.49 25.55 -8.45
CA ASP A 239 18.86 25.85 -8.86
C ASP A 239 19.59 24.66 -9.51
N GLY A 240 19.01 23.46 -9.45
CA GLY A 240 19.60 22.22 -9.99
C GLY A 240 20.79 21.67 -9.22
N VAL A 241 21.15 22.27 -8.08
CA VAL A 241 22.37 21.95 -7.29
C VAL A 241 22.03 21.62 -5.84
N THR A 242 21.28 22.50 -5.18
CA THR A 242 20.92 22.34 -3.77
C THR A 242 19.98 21.16 -3.61
N ALA A 243 20.27 20.25 -2.67
CA ALA A 243 19.42 19.10 -2.37
C ALA A 243 17.99 19.53 -2.01
N ALA A 244 16.98 18.79 -2.47
CA ALA A 244 15.58 19.12 -2.20
C ALA A 244 15.24 19.12 -0.71
N GLY A 245 15.83 18.19 0.06
CA GLY A 245 15.70 18.13 1.52
C GLY A 245 14.44 17.38 1.98
N ASN A 246 14.13 17.51 3.26
CA ASN A 246 12.99 16.87 3.90
C ASN A 246 11.67 17.45 3.39
N ILE A 247 10.64 16.58 3.33
CA ILE A 247 9.26 17.05 3.13
C ILE A 247 8.83 17.81 4.39
N VAL A 248 8.34 19.03 4.17
CA VAL A 248 7.59 19.81 5.16
C VAL A 248 6.20 20.00 4.57
N ILE A 249 5.15 19.77 5.35
CA ILE A 249 3.78 19.81 4.86
C ILE A 249 2.99 20.97 5.46
N SER A 250 2.02 21.48 4.69
CA SER A 250 1.02 22.41 5.19
C SER A 250 -0.08 21.62 5.91
N THR A 251 -0.54 22.12 7.05
CA THR A 251 -1.56 21.45 7.89
C THR A 251 -2.80 22.32 8.05
N PRO A 252 -3.98 21.73 8.31
CA PRO A 252 -4.26 20.29 8.38
C PRO A 252 -4.23 19.63 7.00
N THR A 253 -3.99 18.30 7.00
CA THR A 253 -4.06 17.49 5.78
C THR A 253 -5.32 16.64 5.75
N GLN A 254 -5.68 16.16 4.55
CA GLN A 254 -6.73 15.20 4.30
C GLN A 254 -6.21 14.10 3.35
N VAL A 255 -6.95 13.00 3.20
CA VAL A 255 -6.58 11.91 2.29
C VAL A 255 -7.67 11.72 1.25
N VAL A 256 -7.25 11.52 0.00
CA VAL A 256 -8.11 11.06 -1.10
C VAL A 256 -7.54 9.75 -1.66
N ILE A 257 -8.41 8.76 -1.82
CA ILE A 257 -8.09 7.48 -2.46
C ILE A 257 -8.96 7.35 -3.71
N GLY A 258 -8.36 7.01 -4.85
CA GLY A 258 -9.08 6.81 -6.12
C GLY A 258 -9.39 8.08 -6.91
N GLY A 259 -9.02 9.26 -6.43
CA GLY A 259 -9.26 10.53 -7.11
C GLY A 259 -8.17 11.56 -6.92
N MET A 260 -8.04 12.49 -7.86
CA MET A 260 -7.23 13.70 -7.68
C MET A 260 -7.97 14.68 -6.75
N PRO A 261 -7.25 15.48 -5.94
CA PRO A 261 -7.85 16.52 -5.11
C PRO A 261 -8.33 17.70 -5.98
N ASN A 262 -9.54 17.60 -6.51
CA ASN A 262 -10.18 18.60 -7.37
C ASN A 262 -11.69 18.69 -7.07
N ALA A 263 -12.43 19.48 -7.84
CA ALA A 263 -13.86 19.68 -7.63
C ALA A 263 -14.68 18.38 -7.68
N ALA A 264 -14.24 17.34 -8.40
CA ALA A 264 -14.95 16.06 -8.45
C ALA A 264 -14.89 15.30 -7.12
N THR A 265 -13.87 15.54 -6.31
CA THR A 265 -13.66 14.96 -4.97
C THR A 265 -13.94 15.94 -3.83
N GLY A 266 -14.56 17.09 -4.14
CA GLY A 266 -15.03 18.08 -3.17
C GLY A 266 -14.06 19.24 -2.89
N TYR A 267 -12.93 19.35 -3.60
CA TYR A 267 -11.95 20.43 -3.45
C TYR A 267 -12.35 21.63 -4.28
N THR A 268 -13.10 22.55 -3.70
CA THR A 268 -13.81 23.63 -4.42
C THR A 268 -12.90 24.66 -5.08
N LYS A 269 -11.65 24.80 -4.65
CA LYS A 269 -10.65 25.72 -5.24
C LYS A 269 -9.81 25.09 -6.34
N SER A 270 -9.75 23.74 -6.41
CA SER A 270 -8.98 23.01 -7.41
C SER A 270 -9.89 22.62 -8.58
N ALA A 271 -9.67 23.22 -9.73
CA ALA A 271 -10.45 22.94 -10.94
C ALA A 271 -10.14 21.52 -11.47
N ILE A 272 -11.16 20.89 -12.08
CA ILE A 272 -10.96 19.63 -12.80
C ILE A 272 -10.22 19.92 -14.10
N GLN A 273 -9.15 19.19 -14.36
CA GLN A 273 -8.41 19.22 -15.62
C GLN A 273 -8.80 18.01 -16.49
N SER A 274 -8.79 18.17 -17.81
CA SER A 274 -9.30 17.16 -18.76
C SER A 274 -8.58 15.82 -18.72
N TRP A 275 -7.34 15.80 -18.25
CA TRP A 275 -6.52 14.58 -18.09
C TRP A 275 -6.73 13.87 -16.76
N GLN A 276 -7.44 14.46 -15.81
CA GLN A 276 -7.74 13.87 -14.51
C GLN A 276 -8.94 12.94 -14.61
N GLY A 277 -8.81 11.74 -14.05
CA GLY A 277 -9.90 10.76 -13.98
C GLY A 277 -10.09 10.24 -12.55
N LEU A 278 -11.21 9.57 -12.36
CA LEU A 278 -11.48 8.78 -11.16
C LEU A 278 -11.03 7.34 -11.41
N TYR A 279 -10.57 6.68 -10.36
CA TYR A 279 -10.03 5.33 -10.42
C TYR A 279 -11.11 4.30 -10.77
N THR A 280 -10.75 3.35 -11.66
CA THR A 280 -11.56 2.16 -11.93
C THR A 280 -10.66 0.94 -11.80
N GLY A 281 -10.95 0.08 -10.82
CA GLY A 281 -10.16 -1.11 -10.53
C GLY A 281 -10.08 -1.43 -9.03
N GLY A 282 -9.18 -2.32 -8.66
CA GLY A 282 -8.92 -2.74 -7.29
C GLY A 282 -7.78 -1.96 -6.65
N ILE A 283 -7.91 -1.64 -5.36
CA ILE A 283 -6.83 -1.12 -4.50
C ILE A 283 -6.85 -1.92 -3.20
N ASP A 284 -5.66 -2.29 -2.70
CA ASP A 284 -5.53 -3.07 -1.48
C ASP A 284 -4.27 -2.65 -0.70
N GLU A 285 -4.26 -2.88 0.60
CA GLU A 285 -3.09 -2.74 1.48
C GLU A 285 -2.34 -1.41 1.32
N ILE A 286 -3.05 -0.26 1.34
CA ILE A 286 -2.36 1.04 1.33
C ILE A 286 -1.67 1.26 2.67
N ARG A 287 -0.36 1.52 2.66
CA ARG A 287 0.44 1.83 3.84
C ARG A 287 1.21 3.13 3.64
N VAL A 288 1.28 3.95 4.67
CA VAL A 288 2.05 5.20 4.69
C VAL A 288 3.06 5.17 5.84
N TYR A 289 4.34 5.27 5.52
CA TYR A 289 5.44 5.30 6.49
C TYR A 289 6.11 6.67 6.49
N ASN A 290 6.52 7.16 7.65
CA ASN A 290 7.35 8.38 7.78
C ASN A 290 8.84 8.11 7.61
N LYS A 291 9.19 7.13 6.81
CA LYS A 291 10.53 6.65 6.56
C LYS A 291 10.70 6.28 5.09
N ALA A 292 11.85 6.55 4.53
CA ALA A 292 12.27 5.88 3.31
C ALA A 292 12.64 4.42 3.67
N LEU A 293 11.78 3.47 3.31
CA LEU A 293 12.06 2.04 3.53
C LEU A 293 13.28 1.64 2.71
N ALA A 294 14.13 0.82 3.31
CA ALA A 294 15.23 0.19 2.58
C ALA A 294 14.67 -0.80 1.53
N THR A 295 15.40 -1.02 0.44
CA THR A 295 15.02 -1.98 -0.61
C THR A 295 14.74 -3.38 -0.04
N ALA A 296 15.49 -3.80 1.00
CA ALA A 296 15.25 -5.07 1.67
C ALA A 296 13.88 -5.09 2.38
N ASP A 297 13.51 -4.02 3.10
CA ASP A 297 12.21 -3.92 3.79
C ASP A 297 11.05 -3.91 2.79
N ILE A 298 11.20 -3.23 1.64
CA ILE A 298 10.22 -3.27 0.54
C ILE A 298 10.07 -4.71 0.02
N GLY A 299 11.19 -5.44 -0.11
CA GLY A 299 11.18 -6.83 -0.52
C GLY A 299 10.50 -7.76 0.49
N TYR A 300 10.71 -7.54 1.78
CA TYR A 300 10.04 -8.31 2.83
C TYR A 300 8.54 -7.99 2.90
N LEU A 301 8.17 -6.72 2.79
CA LEU A 301 6.77 -6.30 2.71
C LEU A 301 6.05 -6.99 1.55
N TYR A 302 6.62 -6.91 0.34
CA TYR A 302 6.08 -7.59 -0.84
C TYR A 302 5.91 -9.10 -0.64
N GLN A 303 6.91 -9.79 -0.07
CA GLN A 303 6.85 -11.23 0.15
C GLN A 303 5.80 -11.63 1.19
N LEU A 304 5.70 -10.87 2.29
CA LEU A 304 4.73 -11.12 3.35
C LEU A 304 3.30 -10.90 2.84
N GLU A 305 3.03 -9.77 2.19
CA GLU A 305 1.72 -9.47 1.61
C GLU A 305 1.35 -10.46 0.51
N SER A 306 2.29 -10.85 -0.38
CA SER A 306 2.05 -11.89 -1.39
C SER A 306 1.72 -13.25 -0.79
N ALA A 307 2.11 -13.50 0.45
CA ALA A 307 1.80 -14.71 1.21
C ALA A 307 0.53 -14.57 2.09
N GLY A 308 -0.16 -13.42 2.07
CA GLY A 308 -1.33 -13.13 2.91
C GLY A 308 -0.98 -13.03 4.39
N ARG A 309 0.16 -12.42 4.72
CA ARG A 309 0.72 -12.35 6.10
C ARG A 309 0.92 -10.94 6.58
#